data_6faea94d818122dcb7197f43a77a7db3
#
_entry.id   6faea94d818122dcb7197f43a77a7db3
#
_cell.length_a   1.000
_cell.length_b   1.000
_cell.length_c   1.000
_cell.angle_alpha   90.00
_cell.angle_beta   90.00
_cell.angle_gamma   90.00
#
_symmetry.space_group_name_H-M   'P 1'
#
loop_
_entity.id
_entity.type
_entity.pdbx_description
1 polymer ?
#
loop_
_entity_poly.entity_id
_entity_poly.type
_entity_poly.pdbx_seq_one_letter_code
_entity_poly.pdbx_strand_id
1 'polypeptide(L)'
;MNPQYSIWLLPDAAYEPGLTRTVAELSAVQGESAFMPHVTIQGDLNRPVETLTELLDRLAQEVCVQRWRIQAVECSDQFFRCLYLRFVLDASFAALQAQTLATTGTPEGLSPFPHLSLAYGHANDATRRLRDDLA
;
A
#
# COMPACT_ATOMS: atom_id res chain seq x y z
N MET A 1 20.53 5.85 -14.15
CA MET A 1 19.41 5.02 -13.65
C MET A 1 18.23 5.93 -13.43
N ASN A 2 17.11 5.64 -14.07
CA ASN A 2 15.88 6.44 -13.87
C ASN A 2 15.24 6.07 -12.52
N PRO A 3 14.75 7.06 -11.78
CA PRO A 3 14.04 6.76 -10.54
C PRO A 3 12.76 5.96 -10.83
N GLN A 4 12.42 5.07 -9.91
CA GLN A 4 11.19 4.32 -9.97
C GLN A 4 10.15 4.98 -9.06
N TYR A 5 8.90 4.96 -9.50
CA TYR A 5 7.80 5.60 -8.80
C TYR A 5 6.69 4.61 -8.51
N SER A 6 5.89 4.92 -7.53
CA SER A 6 4.71 4.16 -7.17
C SER A 6 3.49 5.07 -7.12
N ILE A 7 2.33 4.50 -7.43
CA ILE A 7 1.04 5.17 -7.27
C ILE A 7 0.40 4.64 -5.99
N TRP A 8 -0.02 5.53 -5.12
CA TRP A 8 -0.56 5.21 -3.81
C TRP A 8 -1.99 5.74 -3.64
N LEU A 9 -2.80 4.99 -2.90
CA LEU A 9 -3.98 5.54 -2.24
C LEU A 9 -3.58 5.96 -0.83
N LEU A 10 -4.03 7.12 -0.41
CA LEU A 10 -3.78 7.62 0.95
C LEU A 10 -5.02 7.43 1.81
N PRO A 11 -4.84 7.17 3.13
CA PRO A 11 -5.96 7.08 4.05
C PRO A 11 -6.74 8.38 4.12
N ASP A 12 -8.04 8.27 4.41
CA ASP A 12 -8.87 9.41 4.75
C ASP A 12 -8.29 10.15 5.96
N ALA A 13 -8.45 11.47 5.97
CA ALA A 13 -7.99 12.33 7.06
C ALA A 13 -8.50 11.88 8.44
N ALA A 14 -9.65 11.23 8.51
CA ALA A 14 -10.20 10.69 9.76
C ALA A 14 -9.36 9.54 10.31
N TYR A 15 -8.73 8.73 9.46
CA TYR A 15 -7.97 7.55 9.88
C TYR A 15 -6.46 7.76 9.85
N GLU A 16 -5.99 8.76 9.11
CA GLU A 16 -4.56 8.97 8.88
C GLU A 16 -3.75 9.15 10.18
N PRO A 17 -4.18 9.98 11.18
CA PRO A 17 -3.39 10.14 12.40
C PRO A 17 -3.21 8.83 13.19
N GLY A 18 -4.26 8.02 13.28
CA GLY A 18 -4.21 6.73 13.97
C GLY A 18 -3.29 5.75 13.28
N LEU A 19 -3.34 5.67 11.95
CA LEU A 19 -2.48 4.81 11.16
C LEU A 19 -1.02 5.27 11.23
N THR A 20 -0.77 6.57 11.15
CA THR A 20 0.59 7.12 11.28
C THR A 20 1.20 6.76 12.64
N ARG A 21 0.43 6.86 13.71
CA ARG A 21 0.88 6.48 15.05
C ARG A 21 1.18 4.99 15.13
N THR A 22 0.30 4.15 14.60
CA THR A 22 0.48 2.70 14.59
C THR A 22 1.74 2.31 13.82
N VAL A 23 1.95 2.88 12.64
CA VAL A 23 3.16 2.63 11.85
C VAL A 23 4.41 3.04 12.62
N ALA A 24 4.39 4.21 13.28
CA ALA A 24 5.54 4.67 14.06
C ALA A 24 5.87 3.73 15.22
N GLU A 25 4.86 3.29 15.96
CA GLU A 25 5.03 2.37 17.10
C GLU A 25 5.56 1.00 16.66
N LEU A 26 4.97 0.42 15.61
CA LEU A 26 5.37 -0.90 15.12
C LEU A 26 6.73 -0.86 14.42
N SER A 27 7.03 0.22 13.71
CA SER A 27 8.35 0.40 13.09
C SER A 27 9.45 0.50 14.15
N ALA A 28 9.19 1.17 15.27
CA ALA A 28 10.14 1.26 16.38
C ALA A 28 10.44 -0.14 16.96
N VAL A 29 9.42 -0.99 17.11
CA VAL A 29 9.60 -2.37 17.59
C VAL A 29 10.45 -3.19 16.61
N GLN A 30 10.24 -2.99 15.31
CA GLN A 30 11.03 -3.67 14.26
C GLN A 30 12.44 -3.11 14.09
N GLY A 31 12.73 -1.94 14.64
CA GLY A 31 14.02 -1.27 14.45
C GLY A 31 14.19 -0.69 13.05
N GLU A 32 13.09 -0.38 12.38
CA GLU A 32 13.07 0.17 11.04
C GLU A 32 12.46 1.56 10.99
N SER A 33 12.70 2.29 9.91
CA SER A 33 12.15 3.64 9.74
C SER A 33 10.65 3.60 9.54
N ALA A 34 9.95 4.55 10.15
CA ALA A 34 8.54 4.77 9.90
C ALA A 34 8.34 5.37 8.51
N PHE A 35 7.13 5.22 7.99
CA PHE A 35 6.76 5.70 6.65
C PHE A 35 5.33 6.21 6.67
N MET A 36 4.94 6.92 5.61
CA MET A 36 3.57 7.39 5.45
C MET A 36 2.64 6.21 5.15
N PRO A 37 1.54 6.01 5.92
CA PRO A 37 0.58 4.95 5.61
C PRO A 37 -0.01 5.12 4.23
N HIS A 38 -0.04 4.03 3.45
CA HIS A 38 -0.54 4.06 2.08
C HIS A 38 -0.90 2.66 1.60
N VAL A 39 -1.72 2.61 0.57
CA VAL A 39 -1.97 1.39 -0.19
C VAL A 39 -1.34 1.58 -1.57
N THR A 40 -0.37 0.75 -1.93
CA THR A 40 0.23 0.78 -3.25
C THR A 40 -0.73 0.19 -4.26
N ILE A 41 -1.05 0.96 -5.30
CA ILE A 41 -1.84 0.46 -6.43
C ILE A 41 -0.90 -0.16 -7.46
N GLN A 42 0.16 0.54 -7.81
CA GLN A 42 1.17 0.08 -8.77
C GLN A 42 2.52 0.65 -8.40
N GLY A 43 3.54 -0.22 -8.34
CA GLY A 43 4.91 0.15 -8.10
C GLY A 43 5.77 0.00 -9.35
N ASP A 44 7.06 0.22 -9.19
CA ASP A 44 8.08 -0.03 -10.21
C ASP A 44 7.83 0.70 -11.54
N LEU A 45 7.21 1.87 -11.48
CA LEU A 45 6.97 2.68 -12.67
C LEU A 45 8.23 3.46 -13.02
N ASN A 46 8.82 3.11 -14.16
CA ASN A 46 10.06 3.70 -14.65
C ASN A 46 9.76 4.64 -15.81
N ARG A 47 9.18 5.78 -15.51
CA ARG A 47 8.77 6.81 -16.49
C ARG A 47 9.09 8.19 -15.96
N PRO A 48 9.24 9.20 -16.83
CA PRO A 48 9.44 10.57 -16.37
C PRO A 48 8.30 11.03 -15.45
N VAL A 49 8.64 11.79 -14.40
CA VAL A 49 7.67 12.26 -13.42
C VAL A 49 6.56 13.10 -14.06
N GLU A 50 6.88 13.85 -15.11
CA GLU A 50 5.90 14.67 -15.84
C GLU A 50 4.83 13.80 -16.48
N THR A 51 5.23 12.69 -17.11
CA THR A 51 4.32 11.71 -17.70
C THR A 51 3.45 11.06 -16.63
N LEU A 52 4.06 10.65 -15.51
CA LEU A 52 3.33 10.02 -14.42
C LEU A 52 2.34 10.97 -13.75
N THR A 53 2.69 12.26 -13.64
CA THR A 53 1.79 13.26 -13.08
C THR A 53 0.53 13.41 -13.95
N GLU A 54 0.67 13.42 -15.26
CA GLU A 54 -0.47 13.47 -16.18
C GLU A 54 -1.34 12.22 -16.07
N LEU A 55 -0.71 11.04 -16.00
CA LEU A 55 -1.44 9.78 -15.82
C LEU A 55 -2.18 9.76 -14.48
N LEU A 56 -1.54 10.23 -13.43
CA LEU A 56 -2.14 10.29 -12.10
C LEU A 56 -3.33 11.23 -12.05
N ASP A 57 -3.23 12.39 -12.69
CA ASP A 57 -4.34 13.34 -12.77
C ASP A 57 -5.56 12.73 -13.47
N ARG A 58 -5.35 12.00 -14.56
CA ARG A 58 -6.43 11.29 -15.26
C ARG A 58 -7.03 10.19 -14.38
N LEU A 59 -6.18 9.40 -13.75
CA LEU A 59 -6.63 8.32 -12.88
C LEU A 59 -7.44 8.86 -11.71
N ALA A 60 -6.99 9.95 -11.08
CA ALA A 60 -7.66 10.57 -9.96
C ALA A 60 -9.07 11.10 -10.32
N GLN A 61 -9.27 11.53 -11.56
CA GLN A 61 -10.58 11.98 -12.02
C GLN A 61 -11.56 10.83 -12.21
N GLU A 62 -11.07 9.63 -12.48
CA GLU A 62 -11.89 8.46 -12.80
C GLU A 62 -12.12 7.55 -11.59
N VAL A 63 -11.24 7.60 -10.59
CA VAL A 63 -11.29 6.72 -9.43
C VAL A 63 -12.11 7.35 -8.31
N CYS A 64 -13.08 6.60 -7.80
CA CYS A 64 -13.86 7.00 -6.64
C CYS A 64 -13.10 6.69 -5.36
N VAL A 65 -13.51 7.35 -4.26
CA VAL A 65 -13.03 6.99 -2.93
C VAL A 65 -13.30 5.51 -2.67
N GLN A 66 -12.27 4.79 -2.25
CA GLN A 66 -12.36 3.36 -1.96
C GLN A 66 -12.74 3.15 -0.49
N ARG A 67 -13.59 2.16 -0.24
CA ARG A 67 -13.97 1.73 1.10
C ARG A 67 -13.77 0.23 1.18
N TRP A 68 -12.78 -0.21 1.96
CA TRP A 68 -12.43 -1.62 2.04
C TRP A 68 -12.56 -2.12 3.46
N ARG A 69 -12.85 -3.41 3.59
CA ARG A 69 -12.88 -4.09 4.88
C ARG A 69 -11.55 -4.77 5.12
N ILE A 70 -11.07 -4.71 6.37
CA ILE A 70 -9.89 -5.47 6.78
C ILE A 70 -10.27 -6.94 6.83
N GLN A 71 -9.50 -7.77 6.14
CA GLN A 71 -9.66 -9.22 6.15
C GLN A 71 -8.78 -9.86 7.20
N ALA A 72 -7.53 -9.42 7.33
CA ALA A 72 -6.56 -10.04 8.22
C ALA A 72 -5.39 -9.10 8.49
N VAL A 73 -4.67 -9.41 9.58
CA VAL A 73 -3.32 -8.90 9.83
C VAL A 73 -2.36 -10.03 9.51
N GLU A 74 -1.40 -9.78 8.64
CA GLU A 74 -0.50 -10.81 8.12
C GLU A 74 0.97 -10.40 8.21
N CYS A 75 1.85 -11.39 8.22
CA CYS A 75 3.30 -11.22 8.06
C CYS A 75 3.74 -11.87 6.76
N SER A 76 4.84 -11.38 6.19
CA SER A 76 5.48 -12.04 5.06
C SER A 76 6.99 -11.81 5.10
N ASP A 77 7.72 -12.49 4.22
CA ASP A 77 9.17 -12.34 4.07
C ASP A 77 9.55 -11.18 3.14
N GLN A 78 8.58 -10.43 2.64
CA GLN A 78 8.82 -9.25 1.81
C GLN A 78 9.13 -8.06 2.70
N PHE A 79 10.27 -7.40 2.48
CA PHE A 79 10.72 -6.28 3.31
C PHE A 79 9.66 -5.18 3.43
N PHE A 80 9.08 -4.76 2.31
CA PHE A 80 8.10 -3.68 2.30
C PHE A 80 6.67 -4.14 2.62
N ARG A 81 6.49 -5.41 2.91
CA ARG A 81 5.22 -6.02 3.31
C ARG A 81 5.48 -7.04 4.41
N CYS A 82 6.19 -6.62 5.44
CA CYS A 82 6.60 -7.48 6.55
C CYS A 82 5.44 -7.75 7.50
N LEU A 83 4.78 -6.69 7.93
CA LEU A 83 3.57 -6.74 8.77
C LEU A 83 2.56 -5.80 8.14
N TYR A 84 1.38 -6.28 7.80
CA TYR A 84 0.43 -5.50 7.02
C TYR A 84 -1.01 -5.89 7.29
N LEU A 85 -1.90 -4.94 7.02
CA LEU A 85 -3.34 -5.17 6.92
C LEU A 85 -3.65 -5.66 5.51
N ARG A 86 -4.36 -6.78 5.42
CA ARG A 86 -4.91 -7.26 4.16
C ARG A 86 -6.39 -6.90 4.11
N PHE A 87 -6.81 -6.29 3.01
CA PHE A 87 -8.22 -5.97 2.81
C PHE A 87 -8.90 -7.04 1.97
N VAL A 88 -10.24 -7.11 2.08
CA VAL A 88 -11.03 -8.02 1.28
C VAL A 88 -10.87 -7.67 -0.19
N LEU A 89 -10.57 -8.68 -1.02
CA LEU A 89 -10.48 -8.54 -2.47
C LEU A 89 -11.90 -8.51 -3.04
N ASP A 90 -12.35 -7.33 -3.44
CA ASP A 90 -13.71 -7.12 -3.93
C ASP A 90 -13.75 -6.52 -5.34
N ALA A 91 -14.96 -6.28 -5.84
CA ALA A 91 -15.16 -5.73 -7.17
C ALA A 91 -14.59 -4.32 -7.32
N SER A 92 -14.58 -3.53 -6.24
CA SER A 92 -14.05 -2.15 -6.29
C SER A 92 -12.54 -2.14 -6.50
N PHE A 93 -11.82 -3.07 -5.87
CA PHE A 93 -10.39 -3.21 -6.08
C PHE A 93 -10.08 -3.72 -7.50
N ALA A 94 -10.83 -4.70 -7.98
CA ALA A 94 -10.65 -5.21 -9.34
C ALA A 94 -10.88 -4.10 -10.38
N ALA A 95 -11.88 -3.26 -10.18
CA ALA A 95 -12.15 -2.12 -11.06
C ALA A 95 -11.01 -1.10 -11.01
N LEU A 96 -10.47 -0.83 -9.82
CA LEU A 96 -9.33 0.07 -9.64
C LEU A 96 -8.09 -0.46 -10.36
N GLN A 97 -7.80 -1.76 -10.25
CA GLN A 97 -6.70 -2.39 -10.97
C GLN A 97 -6.87 -2.26 -12.48
N ALA A 98 -8.06 -2.56 -13.00
CA ALA A 98 -8.34 -2.47 -14.43
C ALA A 98 -8.19 -1.04 -14.94
N GLN A 99 -8.65 -0.06 -14.19
CA GLN A 99 -8.56 1.34 -14.53
C GLN A 99 -7.12 1.84 -14.51
N THR A 100 -6.36 1.41 -13.50
CA THR A 100 -4.93 1.73 -13.40
C THR A 100 -4.15 1.13 -14.56
N LEU A 101 -4.41 -0.14 -14.88
CA LEU A 101 -3.79 -0.81 -16.04
C LEU A 101 -4.10 -0.08 -17.35
N ALA A 102 -5.36 0.32 -17.55
CA ALA A 102 -5.75 1.05 -18.75
C ALA A 102 -5.04 2.41 -18.86
N THR A 103 -4.82 3.06 -17.72
CA THR A 103 -4.18 4.38 -17.66
C THR A 103 -2.67 4.29 -17.86
N THR A 104 -2.00 3.36 -17.19
CA THR A 104 -0.53 3.22 -17.27
C THR A 104 -0.08 2.39 -18.46
N GLY A 105 -0.94 1.51 -18.97
CA GLY A 105 -0.64 0.68 -20.13
C GLY A 105 0.31 -0.48 -19.84
N THR A 106 0.62 -0.76 -18.57
CA THR A 106 1.51 -1.85 -18.19
C THR A 106 0.97 -2.59 -16.97
N PRO A 107 1.03 -3.93 -16.96
CA PRO A 107 0.65 -4.72 -15.78
C PRO A 107 1.75 -4.82 -14.73
N GLU A 108 2.98 -4.41 -15.05
CA GLU A 108 4.12 -4.53 -14.15
C GLU A 108 3.91 -3.68 -12.90
N GLY A 109 4.19 -4.24 -11.74
CA GLY A 109 4.11 -3.57 -10.46
C GLY A 109 2.69 -3.37 -9.91
N LEU A 110 1.64 -3.87 -10.60
CA LEU A 110 0.30 -3.84 -10.04
C LEU A 110 0.22 -4.69 -8.79
N SER A 111 -0.37 -4.13 -7.72
CA SER A 111 -0.54 -4.86 -6.47
C SER A 111 -1.51 -6.02 -6.67
N PRO A 112 -1.15 -7.25 -6.26
CA PRO A 112 -2.01 -8.43 -6.47
C PRO A 112 -3.24 -8.43 -5.57
N PHE A 113 -3.19 -7.74 -4.44
CA PHE A 113 -4.30 -7.61 -3.52
C PHE A 113 -4.17 -6.30 -2.72
N PRO A 114 -5.29 -5.76 -2.20
CA PRO A 114 -5.22 -4.51 -1.44
C PRO A 114 -4.62 -4.76 -0.06
N HIS A 115 -3.56 -4.02 0.27
CA HIS A 115 -2.92 -4.12 1.58
C HIS A 115 -2.31 -2.79 1.99
N LEU A 116 -2.16 -2.60 3.30
CA LEU A 116 -1.52 -1.43 3.89
C LEU A 116 -0.45 -1.94 4.85
N SER A 117 0.81 -1.64 4.55
CA SER A 117 1.92 -2.04 5.40
C SER A 117 1.91 -1.26 6.71
N LEU A 118 2.15 -1.96 7.81
CA LEU A 118 2.26 -1.40 9.15
C LEU A 118 3.70 -1.29 9.62
N ALA A 119 4.57 -2.16 9.13
CA ALA A 119 6.00 -2.14 9.41
C ALA A 119 6.78 -2.80 8.29
N TYR A 120 7.97 -2.30 8.04
CA TYR A 120 8.94 -2.90 7.12
C TYR A 120 9.93 -3.77 7.89
N GLY A 121 10.68 -4.57 7.17
CA GLY A 121 11.78 -5.36 7.72
C GLY A 121 11.65 -6.83 7.40
N HIS A 122 12.24 -7.66 8.27
CA HIS A 122 12.19 -9.11 8.18
C HIS A 122 11.33 -9.65 9.31
N ALA A 123 10.38 -10.51 8.97
CA ALA A 123 9.50 -11.11 9.96
C ALA A 123 10.30 -12.02 10.89
N ASN A 124 10.10 -11.83 12.20
CA ASN A 124 10.69 -12.64 13.25
C ASN A 124 9.60 -13.01 14.27
N ASP A 125 9.98 -13.63 15.39
CA ASP A 125 9.02 -14.03 16.41
C ASP A 125 8.29 -12.83 17.02
N ALA A 126 8.98 -11.70 17.19
CA ALA A 126 8.35 -10.47 17.67
C ALA A 126 7.30 -9.95 16.68
N THR A 127 7.60 -9.99 15.39
CA THR A 127 6.66 -9.60 14.33
C THR A 127 5.41 -10.47 14.35
N ARG A 128 5.59 -11.78 14.50
CA ARG A 128 4.46 -12.73 14.55
C ARG A 128 3.59 -12.50 15.77
N ARG A 129 4.18 -12.17 16.91
CA ARG A 129 3.42 -11.81 18.11
C ARG A 129 2.62 -10.53 17.90
N LEU A 130 3.20 -9.52 17.26
CA LEU A 130 2.48 -8.28 16.92
C LEU A 130 1.28 -8.57 16.01
N ARG A 131 1.48 -9.44 15.01
CA ARG A 131 0.39 -9.87 14.13
C ARG A 131 -0.75 -10.49 14.94
N ASP A 132 -0.43 -11.39 15.85
CA ASP A 132 -1.43 -12.10 16.64
C ASP A 132 -2.16 -11.15 17.61
N ASP A 133 -1.45 -10.18 18.19
CA ASP A 133 -2.03 -9.18 19.09
C ASP A 133 -2.97 -8.21 18.36
N LEU A 134 -2.71 -7.93 17.09
CA LEU A 134 -3.52 -7.02 16.28
C LEU A 134 -4.72 -7.71 15.63
N ALA A 135 -4.67 -9.02 15.52
CA ALA A 135 -5.70 -9.80 14.83
C ALA A 135 -7.06 -9.77 15.56
#